data_f497dfe530e9a25b09e54fae13d6059e
#
_entry.id   f497dfe530e9a25b09e54fae13d6059e
#
_cell.length_a   1.000
_cell.length_b   1.000
_cell.length_c   1.000
_cell.angle_alpha   90.00
_cell.angle_beta   90.00
_cell.angle_gamma   90.00
#
_symmetry.space_group_name_H-M   'P 1'
#
loop_
_entity.id
_entity.type
_entity.pdbx_description
1 polymer ?
#
loop_
_entity_poly.entity_id
_entity_poly.type
_entity_poly.pdbx_seq_one_letter_code
_entity_poly.pdbx_strand_id
1 'polypeptide(L)'
;MNRLVFIIIIILLALAACVNTIQQESATDPVIESVILNYSQTNKSLFISAKVFDPQGLETIDSVVFYLYQRDSLDLADEELFLKSFLFDVGPPLDIINQDGAFSYLLDSTTLADNDGYYRVSIQAFDKDGNSSTIEEQEELVAPNSPPELYMIDIPNTFEKGDYVVFKIRVTDPQGYDDILAVLLDILVPNGTYFTGDSGYYLLDTGPASGGWGDEIAYDGIYTITIPTRINSELQGDFAFYFYAVDTYGSTSDTLQKILTNPGVHLLSPNWADTLRPYQTHKITWESAYINKVTIQYTTNANSSSPNYQTIATEFAVKGFYDWDILYENSANCKIKIFDTDKPSRYDTSDNSFTIKP
;
A
#
# COMPACT_ATOMS: atom_id res chain seq x y z
N MET A 1 -4.97 69.65 -11.65
CA MET A 1 -3.86 69.12 -10.78
C MET A 1 -4.37 68.69 -9.39
N ASN A 2 -5.64 68.68 -9.10
CA ASN A 2 -6.14 68.41 -7.70
C ASN A 2 -6.99 67.11 -7.52
N ARG A 3 -7.06 66.24 -8.53
CA ARG A 3 -7.78 64.96 -8.39
C ARG A 3 -6.85 63.72 -8.20
N LEU A 4 -5.59 63.84 -8.53
CA LEU A 4 -4.63 62.73 -8.39
C LEU A 4 -4.02 62.64 -6.97
N VAL A 5 -3.96 63.76 -6.26
CA VAL A 5 -3.41 63.79 -4.88
C VAL A 5 -4.38 63.20 -3.86
N PHE A 6 -5.71 63.31 -4.11
CA PHE A 6 -6.71 62.76 -3.19
C PHE A 6 -6.85 61.24 -3.24
N ILE A 7 -6.56 60.60 -4.40
CA ILE A 7 -6.61 59.14 -4.57
C ILE A 7 -5.39 58.46 -3.91
N ILE A 8 -4.23 59.10 -3.93
CA ILE A 8 -3.00 58.57 -3.29
C ILE A 8 -3.10 58.61 -1.74
N ILE A 9 -3.77 59.61 -1.18
CA ILE A 9 -3.97 59.70 0.30
C ILE A 9 -4.98 58.67 0.81
N ILE A 10 -6.01 58.31 0.02
CA ILE A 10 -6.99 57.28 0.40
C ILE A 10 -6.39 55.87 0.29
N ILE A 11 -5.52 55.61 -0.66
CA ILE A 11 -4.81 54.32 -0.80
C ILE A 11 -3.79 54.11 0.31
N LEU A 12 -3.13 55.16 0.77
CA LEU A 12 -2.20 55.08 1.90
C LEU A 12 -2.92 54.89 3.25
N LEU A 13 -4.15 55.37 3.41
CA LEU A 13 -4.96 55.14 4.63
C LEU A 13 -5.63 53.77 4.65
N ALA A 14 -5.88 53.13 3.49
CA ALA A 14 -6.41 51.77 3.41
C ALA A 14 -5.34 50.71 3.65
N LEU A 15 -4.06 50.98 3.43
CA LEU A 15 -2.93 50.08 3.73
C LEU A 15 -2.50 50.13 5.22
N ALA A 16 -2.95 51.12 5.99
CA ALA A 16 -2.65 51.22 7.41
C ALA A 16 -3.68 50.47 8.31
N ALA A 17 -4.77 49.91 7.72
CA ALA A 17 -5.82 49.21 8.47
C ALA A 17 -5.73 47.69 8.44
N CYS A 18 -4.69 47.10 7.82
CA CYS A 18 -4.39 45.67 7.84
C CYS A 18 -2.96 45.41 8.37
N VAL A 19 -2.61 46.08 9.44
CA VAL A 19 -1.53 45.56 10.31
C VAL A 19 -2.22 44.59 11.25
N ASN A 20 -2.24 43.30 10.89
CA ASN A 20 -2.29 42.28 11.91
C ASN A 20 -1.19 42.64 12.89
N THR A 21 -1.54 42.97 14.12
CA THR A 21 -0.60 42.97 15.23
C THR A 21 -0.07 41.55 15.36
N ILE A 22 1.01 41.25 14.64
CA ILE A 22 1.93 40.22 15.08
C ILE A 22 2.32 40.71 16.46
N GLN A 23 1.85 40.05 17.51
CA GLN A 23 2.40 40.27 18.85
C GLN A 23 3.88 39.91 18.68
N GLN A 24 4.73 40.94 18.69
CA GLN A 24 6.16 40.75 18.74
C GLN A 24 6.41 40.23 20.15
N GLU A 25 6.79 38.95 20.25
CA GLU A 25 7.23 38.39 21.54
C GLU A 25 8.28 39.33 22.11
N SER A 26 8.08 39.71 23.35
CA SER A 26 9.04 40.50 24.09
C SER A 26 10.28 39.61 24.33
N ALA A 27 11.47 40.18 24.33
CA ALA A 27 12.69 39.45 24.64
C ALA A 27 12.73 38.86 26.07
N THR A 28 11.66 39.04 26.83
CA THR A 28 11.49 38.59 28.22
C THR A 28 10.37 37.55 28.36
N ASP A 29 9.58 37.28 27.29
CA ASP A 29 8.46 36.38 27.39
C ASP A 29 8.93 34.91 27.29
N PRO A 30 8.33 33.97 28.02
CA PRO A 30 8.58 32.56 27.83
C PRO A 30 8.12 32.10 26.45
N VAL A 31 8.81 31.10 25.88
CA VAL A 31 8.53 30.55 24.57
C VAL A 31 8.28 29.05 24.69
N ILE A 32 7.21 28.55 24.07
CA ILE A 32 6.97 27.12 23.90
C ILE A 32 7.61 26.69 22.56
N GLU A 33 8.67 25.89 22.64
CA GLU A 33 9.43 25.45 21.47
C GLU A 33 8.75 24.26 20.74
N SER A 34 8.07 23.38 21.48
CA SER A 34 7.33 22.24 20.95
C SER A 34 6.27 21.76 21.91
N VAL A 35 5.23 21.15 21.36
CA VAL A 35 4.15 20.47 22.10
C VAL A 35 4.08 19.02 21.62
N ILE A 36 3.87 18.09 22.55
CA ILE A 36 3.61 16.68 22.30
C ILE A 36 2.27 16.36 22.97
N LEU A 37 1.36 15.82 22.18
CA LEU A 37 0.14 15.17 22.64
C LEU A 37 0.15 13.78 22.00
N ASN A 38 0.23 12.72 22.81
CA ASN A 38 0.40 11.36 22.31
C ASN A 38 -0.40 10.37 23.15
N TYR A 39 -1.25 9.59 22.48
CA TYR A 39 -2.01 8.52 23.09
C TYR A 39 -1.28 7.18 22.99
N SER A 40 -1.13 6.51 24.12
CA SER A 40 -0.59 5.15 24.19
C SER A 40 -1.72 4.13 24.21
N GLN A 41 -1.93 3.42 23.11
CA GLN A 41 -2.90 2.31 23.01
C GLN A 41 -2.61 1.23 24.06
N THR A 42 -1.34 0.88 24.24
CA THR A 42 -0.91 -0.18 25.18
C THR A 42 -1.26 0.16 26.62
N ASN A 43 -1.02 1.39 27.04
CA ASN A 43 -1.24 1.84 28.42
C ASN A 43 -2.61 2.50 28.60
N LYS A 44 -3.32 2.78 27.52
CA LYS A 44 -4.56 3.59 27.49
C LYS A 44 -4.37 4.90 28.24
N SER A 45 -3.30 5.62 27.91
CA SER A 45 -2.91 6.86 28.59
C SER A 45 -2.58 7.92 27.57
N LEU A 46 -2.90 9.20 27.90
CA LEU A 46 -2.59 10.35 27.07
C LEU A 46 -1.47 11.15 27.71
N PHE A 47 -0.33 11.24 27.03
CA PHE A 47 0.83 12.00 27.44
C PHE A 47 0.80 13.39 26.81
N ILE A 48 0.97 14.41 27.65
CA ILE A 48 1.03 15.83 27.26
C ILE A 48 2.38 16.36 27.69
N SER A 49 3.13 17.00 26.78
CA SER A 49 4.38 17.66 27.13
C SER A 49 4.58 18.93 26.31
N ALA A 50 5.24 19.92 26.93
CA ALA A 50 5.68 21.12 26.27
C ALA A 50 7.14 21.42 26.63
N LYS A 51 7.97 21.67 25.62
CA LYS A 51 9.33 22.17 25.80
C LYS A 51 9.26 23.68 25.90
N VAL A 52 9.65 24.22 27.06
CA VAL A 52 9.56 25.64 27.35
C VAL A 52 10.96 26.21 27.56
N PHE A 53 11.21 27.37 26.98
CA PHE A 53 12.40 28.18 27.14
C PHE A 53 12.04 29.55 27.61
N ASP A 54 12.82 30.11 28.52
CA ASP A 54 12.74 31.51 28.94
C ASP A 54 14.10 32.20 28.77
N PRO A 55 14.16 33.35 28.08
CA PRO A 55 15.43 34.09 27.89
C PRO A 55 16.14 34.49 29.17
N GLN A 56 15.41 34.58 30.28
CA GLN A 56 15.93 34.96 31.61
C GLN A 56 16.37 33.75 32.41
N GLY A 57 16.07 32.55 31.98
CA GLY A 57 16.40 31.26 32.60
C GLY A 57 15.17 30.45 32.98
N LEU A 58 15.31 29.12 32.98
CA LEU A 58 14.22 28.20 33.26
C LEU A 58 13.59 28.41 34.65
N GLU A 59 14.40 28.89 35.61
CA GLU A 59 13.97 29.20 36.97
C GLU A 59 13.00 30.38 37.08
N THR A 60 12.84 31.18 36.03
CA THR A 60 11.87 32.27 35.96
C THR A 60 10.47 31.78 35.59
N ILE A 61 10.33 30.62 35.01
CA ILE A 61 9.02 30.04 34.73
C ILE A 61 8.25 29.85 36.04
N ASP A 62 7.04 30.39 36.08
CA ASP A 62 6.10 30.25 37.20
C ASP A 62 5.19 29.04 37.00
N SER A 63 4.59 28.94 35.81
CA SER A 63 3.65 27.86 35.51
C SER A 63 3.50 27.59 34.01
N VAL A 64 3.22 26.35 33.67
CA VAL A 64 2.81 25.93 32.33
C VAL A 64 1.42 25.32 32.46
N VAL A 65 0.41 26.02 31.93
CA VAL A 65 -1.00 25.66 32.04
C VAL A 65 -1.46 25.00 30.74
N PHE A 66 -2.24 23.95 30.87
CA PHE A 66 -2.92 23.37 29.71
C PHE A 66 -4.43 23.30 29.89
N TYR A 67 -5.12 23.42 28.77
CA TYR A 67 -6.55 23.16 28.62
C TYR A 67 -6.68 22.02 27.63
N LEU A 68 -7.25 20.90 28.04
CA LEU A 68 -7.54 19.73 27.22
C LEU A 68 -9.01 19.75 26.88
N TYR A 69 -9.32 19.74 25.60
CA TYR A 69 -10.68 19.71 25.09
C TYR A 69 -10.90 18.33 24.43
N GLN A 70 -12.15 17.89 24.46
CA GLN A 70 -12.58 16.61 23.86
C GLN A 70 -13.80 16.85 22.99
N ARG A 71 -13.89 16.12 21.86
CA ARG A 71 -15.04 16.04 20.96
C ARG A 71 -15.18 14.66 20.37
N ASP A 72 -16.43 14.23 20.11
CA ASP A 72 -16.72 12.93 19.54
C ASP A 72 -16.62 12.90 18.01
N SER A 73 -16.53 14.06 17.37
CA SER A 73 -16.48 14.20 15.91
C SER A 73 -15.42 15.23 15.50
N LEU A 74 -15.19 15.35 14.18
CA LEU A 74 -14.32 16.41 13.63
C LEU A 74 -14.94 17.81 13.68
N ASP A 75 -16.20 17.94 14.09
CA ASP A 75 -16.86 19.24 14.21
C ASP A 75 -16.41 19.97 15.49
N LEU A 76 -15.73 21.10 15.33
CA LEU A 76 -15.26 21.94 16.44
C LEU A 76 -16.41 22.55 17.27
N ALA A 77 -17.62 22.57 16.75
CA ALA A 77 -18.78 23.09 17.47
C ALA A 77 -19.20 22.21 18.66
N ASP A 78 -18.81 20.95 18.67
CA ASP A 78 -19.12 19.97 19.73
C ASP A 78 -17.99 19.84 20.75
N GLU A 79 -16.96 20.70 20.70
CA GLU A 79 -15.81 20.62 21.57
C GLU A 79 -16.12 21.09 22.98
N GLU A 80 -15.84 20.27 23.98
CA GLU A 80 -16.04 20.58 25.40
C GLU A 80 -14.71 20.53 26.17
N LEU A 81 -14.57 21.38 27.21
CA LEU A 81 -13.41 21.37 28.10
C LEU A 81 -13.44 20.08 28.95
N PHE A 82 -12.49 19.17 28.69
CA PHE A 82 -12.34 17.91 29.43
C PHE A 82 -11.54 18.13 30.75
N LEU A 83 -10.39 18.82 30.66
CA LEU A 83 -9.50 19.03 31.79
C LEU A 83 -8.73 20.36 31.68
N LYS A 84 -8.56 21.05 32.82
CA LYS A 84 -7.59 22.13 32.97
C LYS A 84 -6.63 21.77 34.08
N SER A 85 -5.31 21.82 33.83
CA SER A 85 -4.29 21.54 34.84
C SER A 85 -2.96 22.21 34.50
N PHE A 86 -1.90 21.81 35.21
CA PHE A 86 -0.54 22.28 34.99
C PHE A 86 0.33 21.14 34.49
N LEU A 87 1.30 21.48 33.66
CA LEU A 87 2.42 20.61 33.33
C LEU A 87 3.53 20.83 34.35
N PHE A 88 4.31 19.75 34.62
CA PHE A 88 5.36 19.75 35.63
C PHE A 88 6.69 19.28 35.04
N ASP A 89 7.78 19.97 35.44
CA ASP A 89 9.16 19.62 35.14
C ASP A 89 9.82 19.07 36.42
N VAL A 90 9.44 17.88 36.84
CA VAL A 90 9.80 17.27 38.13
C VAL A 90 10.49 15.91 38.05
N GLY A 91 10.73 15.44 36.84
CA GLY A 91 11.28 14.12 36.60
C GLY A 91 10.27 12.96 36.78
N PRO A 92 10.74 11.72 36.78
CA PRO A 92 9.87 10.53 36.82
C PRO A 92 8.90 10.53 38.01
N PRO A 93 7.65 10.01 37.84
CA PRO A 93 7.14 9.29 36.66
C PRO A 93 6.48 10.15 35.58
N LEU A 94 6.29 11.45 35.82
CA LEU A 94 5.54 12.35 34.93
C LEU A 94 6.41 12.99 33.85
N ASP A 95 7.69 13.07 34.09
CA ASP A 95 8.69 13.65 33.21
C ASP A 95 9.93 12.77 33.18
N ILE A 96 10.77 12.85 32.14
CA ILE A 96 11.95 12.01 31.97
C ILE A 96 13.14 12.54 32.75
N ILE A 97 13.36 13.87 32.70
CA ILE A 97 14.51 14.54 33.30
C ILE A 97 14.04 15.80 34.05
N ASN A 98 14.25 15.84 35.33
CA ASN A 98 13.92 17.00 36.16
C ASN A 98 14.69 18.27 35.74
N GLN A 99 14.00 19.40 35.60
CA GLN A 99 14.57 20.71 35.30
C GLN A 99 15.31 20.82 33.97
N ASP A 100 14.81 20.12 32.96
CA ASP A 100 15.35 20.20 31.60
C ASP A 100 14.52 21.12 30.68
N GLY A 101 13.42 21.67 31.18
CA GLY A 101 12.49 22.54 30.46
C GLY A 101 11.40 21.79 29.71
N ALA A 102 11.31 20.44 29.84
CA ALA A 102 10.20 19.66 29.33
C ALA A 102 9.15 19.46 30.44
N PHE A 103 8.11 20.25 30.40
CA PHE A 103 6.99 20.16 31.33
C PHE A 103 5.99 19.12 30.84
N SER A 104 5.59 18.17 31.69
CA SER A 104 4.80 17.03 31.29
C SER A 104 3.61 16.74 32.22
N TYR A 105 2.61 16.02 31.66
CA TYR A 105 1.45 15.51 32.38
C TYR A 105 1.01 14.20 31.75
N LEU A 106 0.60 13.22 32.54
CA LEU A 106 0.09 11.94 32.08
C LEU A 106 -1.35 11.75 32.58
N LEU A 107 -2.29 11.66 31.64
CA LEU A 107 -3.62 11.15 31.94
C LEU A 107 -3.57 9.64 31.85
N ASP A 108 -3.87 8.98 32.95
CA ASP A 108 -3.92 7.53 33.00
C ASP A 108 -5.24 6.96 32.47
N SER A 109 -5.31 5.64 32.31
CA SER A 109 -6.49 4.95 31.82
C SER A 109 -7.74 5.13 32.70
N THR A 110 -7.57 5.47 33.97
CA THR A 110 -8.71 5.71 34.87
C THR A 110 -9.31 7.09 34.68
N THR A 111 -8.50 8.08 34.33
CA THR A 111 -8.95 9.45 34.04
C THR A 111 -9.56 9.55 32.65
N LEU A 112 -8.97 8.90 31.65
CA LEU A 112 -9.54 8.82 30.31
C LEU A 112 -10.80 7.96 30.29
N ALA A 113 -10.82 6.87 31.10
CA ALA A 113 -11.89 5.88 31.12
C ALA A 113 -12.25 5.39 29.69
N ASP A 114 -13.55 5.44 29.33
CA ASP A 114 -14.05 5.08 28.00
C ASP A 114 -14.35 6.36 27.17
N ASN A 115 -13.66 7.46 27.44
CA ASN A 115 -13.83 8.70 26.70
C ASN A 115 -12.95 8.70 25.46
N ASP A 116 -13.36 7.96 24.46
CA ASP A 116 -12.77 8.00 23.12
C ASP A 116 -13.13 9.31 22.43
N GLY A 117 -12.35 9.72 21.44
CA GLY A 117 -12.64 10.91 20.64
C GLY A 117 -11.39 11.71 20.28
N TYR A 118 -11.60 12.87 19.69
CA TYR A 118 -10.53 13.80 19.36
C TYR A 118 -10.23 14.70 20.56
N TYR A 119 -8.98 14.71 20.96
CA TYR A 119 -8.48 15.58 22.01
C TYR A 119 -7.62 16.70 21.42
N ARG A 120 -7.86 17.94 21.84
CA ARG A 120 -7.03 19.08 21.52
C ARG A 120 -6.49 19.67 22.80
N VAL A 121 -5.17 19.79 22.93
CA VAL A 121 -4.53 20.51 24.01
C VAL A 121 -4.18 21.93 23.56
N SER A 122 -4.41 22.88 24.45
CA SER A 122 -4.00 24.27 24.30
C SER A 122 -3.12 24.63 25.50
N ILE A 123 -1.85 25.03 25.27
CA ILE A 123 -0.84 25.22 26.30
C ILE A 123 -0.34 26.66 26.29
N GLN A 124 -0.12 27.21 27.49
CA GLN A 124 0.48 28.53 27.68
C GLN A 124 1.43 28.52 28.89
N ALA A 125 2.61 29.10 28.73
CA ALA A 125 3.60 29.28 29.78
C ALA A 125 3.53 30.71 30.36
N PHE A 126 3.80 30.83 31.64
CA PHE A 126 3.84 32.09 32.38
C PHE A 126 5.15 32.17 33.17
N ASP A 127 5.75 33.35 33.22
CA ASP A 127 6.89 33.65 34.08
C ASP A 127 6.47 34.32 35.39
N LYS A 128 7.44 34.52 36.31
CA LYS A 128 7.23 35.16 37.62
C LYS A 128 7.00 36.65 37.52
N ASP A 129 7.33 37.28 36.41
CA ASP A 129 7.13 38.70 36.16
C ASP A 129 5.74 38.98 35.53
N GLY A 130 4.98 37.92 35.21
CA GLY A 130 3.62 38.00 34.67
C GLY A 130 3.56 38.07 33.16
N ASN A 131 4.68 37.80 32.44
CA ASN A 131 4.67 37.64 30.99
C ASN A 131 4.16 36.24 30.62
N SER A 132 3.72 36.07 29.37
CA SER A 132 3.20 34.79 28.90
C SER A 132 3.62 34.48 27.47
N SER A 133 3.78 33.19 27.16
CA SER A 133 4.01 32.71 25.80
C SER A 133 2.80 32.93 24.90
N THR A 134 2.98 32.77 23.60
CA THR A 134 1.90 32.40 22.68
C THR A 134 1.24 31.11 23.16
N ILE A 135 -0.01 30.89 22.71
CA ILE A 135 -0.72 29.66 22.96
C ILE A 135 -0.32 28.68 21.82
N GLU A 136 0.12 27.49 22.22
CA GLU A 136 0.42 26.42 21.28
C GLU A 136 -0.61 25.29 21.42
N GLU A 137 -1.00 24.68 20.30
CA GLU A 137 -2.06 23.68 20.24
C GLU A 137 -1.60 22.42 19.49
N GLN A 138 -2.11 21.28 19.93
CA GLN A 138 -1.91 19.97 19.30
C GLN A 138 -3.18 19.14 19.43
N GLU A 139 -3.45 18.30 18.43
CA GLU A 139 -4.59 17.37 18.42
C GLU A 139 -4.12 15.93 18.39
N GLU A 140 -4.93 15.03 18.97
CA GLU A 140 -4.69 13.59 19.02
C GLU A 140 -6.03 12.83 19.03
N LEU A 141 -6.11 11.70 18.34
CA LEU A 141 -7.24 10.78 18.39
C LEU A 141 -7.02 9.76 19.51
N VAL A 142 -7.88 9.78 20.51
CA VAL A 142 -7.96 8.75 21.56
C VAL A 142 -9.08 7.78 21.17
N ALA A 143 -8.74 6.62 20.70
CA ALA A 143 -9.71 5.60 20.32
C ALA A 143 -9.12 4.20 20.54
N PRO A 144 -9.94 3.16 20.76
CA PRO A 144 -9.48 1.79 20.69
C PRO A 144 -8.85 1.52 19.34
N ASN A 145 -7.83 0.66 19.32
CA ASN A 145 -7.22 0.26 18.06
C ASN A 145 -8.26 -0.35 17.12
N SER A 146 -8.29 0.09 15.89
CA SER A 146 -9.13 -0.43 14.82
C SER A 146 -8.25 -1.02 13.72
N PRO A 147 -8.63 -2.15 13.10
CA PRO A 147 -7.83 -2.70 12.03
C PRO A 147 -7.84 -1.78 10.80
N PRO A 148 -6.80 -1.85 9.96
CA PRO A 148 -6.74 -1.14 8.69
C PRO A 148 -7.89 -1.52 7.74
N GLU A 149 -8.25 -0.62 6.83
CA GLU A 149 -9.21 -0.86 5.75
C GLU A 149 -8.52 -0.77 4.39
N LEU A 150 -8.87 -1.69 3.47
CA LEU A 150 -8.28 -1.81 2.15
C LEU A 150 -9.28 -1.51 1.03
N TYR A 151 -8.81 -0.81 -0.01
CA TYR A 151 -9.58 -0.50 -1.22
C TYR A 151 -8.73 -0.76 -2.48
N MET A 152 -9.27 -1.53 -3.43
CA MET A 152 -8.59 -1.80 -4.70
C MET A 152 -8.64 -0.59 -5.63
N ILE A 153 -7.52 -0.29 -6.29
CA ILE A 153 -7.41 0.77 -7.28
C ILE A 153 -6.96 0.15 -8.61
N ASP A 154 -7.86 0.21 -9.60
CA ASP A 154 -7.58 -0.03 -11.02
C ASP A 154 -6.77 -1.31 -11.34
N ILE A 155 -7.20 -2.46 -10.79
CA ILE A 155 -6.58 -3.76 -11.02
C ILE A 155 -7.19 -4.41 -12.27
N PRO A 156 -6.38 -4.94 -13.23
CA PRO A 156 -6.89 -5.61 -14.42
C PRO A 156 -7.67 -6.89 -14.09
N ASN A 157 -8.44 -7.41 -15.05
CA ASN A 157 -9.13 -8.69 -14.89
C ASN A 157 -8.35 -9.87 -15.51
N THR A 158 -7.42 -9.58 -16.40
CA THR A 158 -6.62 -10.57 -17.15
C THR A 158 -5.18 -10.12 -17.25
N PHE A 159 -4.29 -11.08 -17.44
CA PHE A 159 -2.88 -10.83 -17.79
C PHE A 159 -2.40 -11.87 -18.80
N GLU A 160 -1.29 -11.59 -19.47
CA GLU A 160 -0.63 -12.51 -20.41
C GLU A 160 0.74 -12.93 -19.86
N LYS A 161 1.25 -14.06 -20.38
CA LYS A 161 2.63 -14.50 -20.07
C LYS A 161 3.63 -13.42 -20.50
N GLY A 162 4.51 -13.02 -19.59
CA GLY A 162 5.53 -12.00 -19.81
C GLY A 162 5.10 -10.57 -19.50
N ASP A 163 3.85 -10.34 -19.11
CA ASP A 163 3.37 -9.04 -18.65
C ASP A 163 3.94 -8.69 -17.27
N TYR A 164 3.85 -7.41 -16.93
CA TYR A 164 4.00 -6.90 -15.58
C TYR A 164 2.62 -6.49 -15.05
N VAL A 165 2.17 -7.16 -14.00
CA VAL A 165 0.90 -6.83 -13.35
C VAL A 165 1.17 -5.91 -12.18
N VAL A 166 0.61 -4.70 -12.23
CA VAL A 166 0.71 -3.71 -11.14
C VAL A 166 -0.55 -3.77 -10.30
N PHE A 167 -0.37 -3.95 -8.99
CA PHE A 167 -1.45 -3.88 -8.01
C PHE A 167 -1.29 -2.62 -7.18
N LYS A 168 -2.35 -1.84 -7.08
CA LYS A 168 -2.43 -0.64 -6.25
C LYS A 168 -3.57 -0.81 -5.25
N ILE A 169 -3.24 -0.75 -3.98
CA ILE A 169 -4.19 -0.90 -2.88
C ILE A 169 -4.11 0.36 -2.03
N ARG A 170 -5.21 1.08 -1.89
CA ARG A 170 -5.32 2.12 -0.88
C ARG A 170 -5.57 1.49 0.47
N VAL A 171 -4.78 1.87 1.44
CA VAL A 171 -4.96 1.46 2.84
C VAL A 171 -5.19 2.69 3.69
N THR A 172 -6.16 2.62 4.57
CA THR A 172 -6.44 3.65 5.56
C THR A 172 -6.53 3.01 6.94
N ASP A 173 -6.13 3.74 7.94
CA ASP A 173 -6.26 3.35 9.33
C ASP A 173 -6.80 4.54 10.14
N PRO A 174 -7.79 4.34 11.04
CA PRO A 174 -8.30 5.41 11.88
C PRO A 174 -7.25 6.05 12.79
N GLN A 175 -6.20 5.32 13.16
CA GLN A 175 -5.08 5.80 13.96
C GLN A 175 -3.98 6.46 13.10
N GLY A 176 -4.12 6.44 11.78
CA GLY A 176 -3.22 7.09 10.83
C GLY A 176 -2.26 6.14 10.11
N TYR A 177 -1.47 6.67 9.17
CA TYR A 177 -0.55 5.87 8.36
C TYR A 177 0.60 5.24 9.16
N ASP A 178 1.04 5.87 10.22
CA ASP A 178 2.12 5.38 11.07
C ASP A 178 1.73 4.10 11.83
N ASP A 179 0.42 3.80 11.92
CA ASP A 179 -0.08 2.57 12.52
C ASP A 179 -0.07 1.39 11.55
N ILE A 180 0.06 1.60 10.25
CA ILE A 180 0.11 0.51 9.27
C ILE A 180 1.51 -0.12 9.29
N LEU A 181 1.62 -1.34 9.84
CA LEU A 181 2.87 -2.08 9.93
C LEU A 181 3.27 -2.71 8.59
N ALA A 182 2.31 -3.33 7.89
CA ALA A 182 2.56 -4.03 6.63
C ALA A 182 1.30 -4.20 5.80
N VAL A 183 1.47 -4.19 4.47
CA VAL A 183 0.44 -4.59 3.49
C VAL A 183 0.97 -5.77 2.70
N LEU A 184 0.21 -6.87 2.67
CA LEU A 184 0.66 -8.17 2.17
C LEU A 184 -0.24 -8.68 1.04
N LEU A 185 0.36 -9.52 0.20
CA LEU A 185 -0.29 -10.22 -0.91
C LEU A 185 0.06 -11.70 -0.89
N ASP A 186 -0.97 -12.54 -0.88
CA ASP A 186 -0.87 -13.97 -1.17
C ASP A 186 -1.45 -14.30 -2.54
N ILE A 187 -0.85 -15.25 -3.24
CA ILE A 187 -1.27 -15.67 -4.58
C ILE A 187 -1.60 -17.15 -4.58
N LEU A 188 -2.86 -17.48 -4.82
CA LEU A 188 -3.31 -18.85 -5.08
C LEU A 188 -3.34 -19.08 -6.58
N VAL A 189 -2.52 -20.02 -7.06
CA VAL A 189 -2.43 -20.34 -8.48
C VAL A 189 -3.44 -21.42 -8.89
N PRO A 190 -3.74 -21.60 -10.19
CA PRO A 190 -4.83 -22.46 -10.68
C PRO A 190 -4.77 -23.92 -10.23
N ASN A 191 -3.60 -24.45 -9.90
CA ASN A 191 -3.43 -25.80 -9.37
C ASN A 191 -3.76 -25.93 -7.86
N GLY A 192 -4.21 -24.88 -7.21
CA GLY A 192 -4.60 -24.87 -5.80
C GLY A 192 -3.45 -24.70 -4.79
N THR A 193 -2.26 -24.33 -5.26
CA THR A 193 -1.11 -24.05 -4.38
C THR A 193 -0.91 -22.55 -4.19
N TYR A 194 -0.37 -22.15 -3.03
CA TYR A 194 0.07 -20.78 -2.82
C TYR A 194 1.47 -20.57 -3.41
N PHE A 195 1.61 -19.52 -4.22
CA PHE A 195 2.88 -19.19 -4.88
C PHE A 195 3.85 -18.46 -3.95
N THR A 196 3.35 -17.70 -3.00
CA THR A 196 4.11 -16.85 -2.07
C THR A 196 4.73 -17.61 -0.90
N GLY A 197 4.33 -18.88 -0.67
CA GLY A 197 4.74 -19.63 0.52
C GLY A 197 4.22 -18.97 1.82
N ASP A 198 4.96 -19.15 2.93
CA ASP A 198 4.51 -18.71 4.26
C ASP A 198 4.73 -17.22 4.54
N SER A 199 5.40 -16.46 3.65
CA SER A 199 5.85 -15.08 3.93
C SER A 199 5.06 -13.99 3.20
N GLY A 200 4.27 -14.33 2.18
CA GLY A 200 3.60 -13.35 1.34
C GLY A 200 4.53 -12.41 0.57
N TYR A 201 3.96 -11.55 -0.26
CA TYR A 201 4.65 -10.40 -0.86
C TYR A 201 4.23 -9.12 -0.14
N TYR A 202 5.18 -8.20 0.04
CA TYR A 202 4.91 -6.88 0.61
C TYR A 202 4.60 -5.87 -0.49
N LEU A 203 3.53 -5.11 -0.31
CA LEU A 203 3.27 -3.91 -1.06
C LEU A 203 3.94 -2.74 -0.36
N LEU A 204 4.46 -1.78 -1.14
CA LEU A 204 5.23 -0.65 -0.60
C LEU A 204 4.57 0.68 -0.97
N ASP A 205 4.63 1.63 -0.05
CA ASP A 205 4.28 3.04 -0.22
C ASP A 205 5.52 3.90 0.09
N THR A 206 6.53 3.80 -0.82
CA THR A 206 7.86 4.39 -0.61
C THR A 206 8.29 5.30 -1.76
N GLY A 207 7.43 5.49 -2.74
CA GLY A 207 7.68 6.26 -3.95
C GLY A 207 8.73 5.64 -4.89
N PRO A 208 9.02 6.29 -6.02
CA PRO A 208 9.85 5.74 -7.08
C PRO A 208 11.34 5.66 -6.70
N ALA A 209 11.81 6.45 -5.76
CA ALA A 209 13.23 6.56 -5.42
C ALA A 209 13.82 5.33 -4.70
N SER A 210 12.99 4.52 -4.06
CA SER A 210 13.38 3.29 -3.35
C SER A 210 13.31 2.02 -4.20
N GLY A 211 13.21 2.17 -5.53
CA GLY A 211 12.98 1.04 -6.44
C GLY A 211 11.57 0.49 -6.33
N GLY A 212 10.65 1.32 -5.91
CA GLY A 212 9.28 1.01 -5.46
C GLY A 212 8.39 0.45 -6.53
N TRP A 213 8.64 -0.72 -6.96
CA TRP A 213 7.76 -1.71 -7.62
C TRP A 213 6.47 -1.14 -8.25
N GLY A 214 6.54 0.12 -8.79
CA GLY A 214 5.44 0.83 -9.45
C GLY A 214 4.76 1.90 -8.58
N ASP A 215 5.24 2.13 -7.36
CA ASP A 215 4.75 3.22 -6.53
C ASP A 215 5.23 4.58 -7.05
N GLU A 216 4.31 5.56 -7.08
CA GLU A 216 4.53 6.87 -7.71
C GLU A 216 4.79 7.98 -6.68
N ILE A 217 4.19 7.87 -5.49
CA ILE A 217 4.23 8.92 -4.45
C ILE A 217 4.35 8.25 -3.07
N ALA A 218 5.46 8.52 -2.39
CA ALA A 218 5.68 7.98 -1.05
C ALA A 218 4.67 8.57 -0.04
N TYR A 219 4.19 7.74 0.88
CA TYR A 219 3.33 8.11 2.01
C TYR A 219 1.98 8.73 1.60
N ASP A 220 1.42 8.31 0.44
CA ASP A 220 0.08 8.75 0.00
C ASP A 220 -1.03 7.75 0.34
N GLY A 221 -0.68 6.65 1.02
CA GLY A 221 -1.57 5.56 1.42
C GLY A 221 -1.90 4.60 0.29
N ILE A 222 -1.20 4.67 -0.85
CA ILE A 222 -1.36 3.75 -1.97
C ILE A 222 -0.17 2.79 -2.01
N TYR A 223 -0.37 1.63 -1.47
CA TYR A 223 0.62 0.56 -1.45
C TYR A 223 0.64 -0.18 -2.79
N THR A 224 1.81 -0.33 -3.38
CA THR A 224 1.97 -0.84 -4.74
C THR A 224 2.93 -2.02 -4.79
N ILE A 225 2.64 -2.99 -5.67
CA ILE A 225 3.57 -4.05 -6.08
C ILE A 225 3.43 -4.33 -7.56
N THR A 226 4.55 -4.58 -8.23
CA THR A 226 4.61 -5.04 -9.62
C THR A 226 5.07 -6.49 -9.66
N ILE A 227 4.21 -7.37 -10.15
CA ILE A 227 4.49 -8.80 -10.29
C ILE A 227 4.85 -9.10 -11.76
N PRO A 228 6.10 -9.52 -12.06
CA PRO A 228 6.45 -10.01 -13.38
C PRO A 228 5.84 -11.40 -13.60
N THR A 229 5.02 -11.56 -14.65
CA THR A 229 4.51 -12.88 -15.03
C THR A 229 5.57 -13.65 -15.80
N ARG A 230 5.76 -14.93 -15.47
CA ARG A 230 6.80 -15.72 -16.12
C ARG A 230 6.37 -16.13 -17.53
N ILE A 231 7.21 -15.82 -18.52
CA ILE A 231 6.98 -16.18 -19.93
C ILE A 231 6.91 -17.69 -20.14
N ASN A 232 7.64 -18.47 -19.32
CA ASN A 232 7.68 -19.93 -19.39
C ASN A 232 6.74 -20.60 -18.37
N SER A 233 5.77 -19.87 -17.80
CA SER A 233 4.78 -20.48 -16.92
C SER A 233 3.83 -21.36 -17.73
N GLU A 234 3.61 -22.58 -17.29
CA GLU A 234 2.65 -23.52 -17.89
C GLU A 234 1.25 -23.37 -17.28
N LEU A 235 1.12 -22.55 -16.24
CA LEU A 235 -0.15 -22.35 -15.54
C LEU A 235 -1.05 -21.37 -16.30
N GLN A 236 -2.22 -21.86 -16.69
CA GLN A 236 -3.32 -21.07 -17.24
C GLN A 236 -4.54 -21.20 -16.32
N GLY A 237 -5.44 -20.23 -16.39
CA GLY A 237 -6.67 -20.22 -15.60
C GLY A 237 -6.74 -19.08 -14.62
N ASP A 238 -7.47 -19.29 -13.53
CA ASP A 238 -7.73 -18.30 -12.53
C ASP A 238 -6.65 -18.27 -11.46
N PHE A 239 -6.07 -17.09 -11.27
CA PHE A 239 -5.17 -16.76 -10.16
C PHE A 239 -5.94 -15.90 -9.17
N ALA A 240 -6.00 -16.31 -7.91
CA ALA A 240 -6.62 -15.51 -6.87
C ALA A 240 -5.54 -14.77 -6.06
N PHE A 241 -5.68 -13.46 -5.97
CA PHE A 241 -4.81 -12.56 -5.24
C PHE A 241 -5.55 -12.10 -3.99
N TYR A 242 -4.93 -12.29 -2.83
CA TYR A 242 -5.49 -11.95 -1.51
C TYR A 242 -4.65 -10.88 -0.87
N PHE A 243 -5.23 -9.71 -0.62
CA PHE A 243 -4.57 -8.57 0.00
C PHE A 243 -5.09 -8.38 1.41
N TYR A 244 -4.20 -8.11 2.34
CA TYR A 244 -4.53 -7.75 3.71
C TYR A 244 -3.46 -6.84 4.31
N ALA A 245 -3.82 -6.06 5.31
CA ALA A 245 -2.91 -5.20 6.04
C ALA A 245 -2.90 -5.58 7.52
N VAL A 246 -1.79 -5.30 8.18
CA VAL A 246 -1.59 -5.50 9.62
C VAL A 246 -1.11 -4.18 10.20
N ASP A 247 -1.68 -3.76 11.32
CA ASP A 247 -1.26 -2.58 12.06
C ASP A 247 -0.11 -2.88 13.05
N THR A 248 0.40 -1.85 13.70
CA THR A 248 1.50 -1.95 14.68
C THR A 248 1.09 -2.68 15.97
N TYR A 249 -0.20 -2.84 16.22
CA TYR A 249 -0.77 -3.59 17.36
C TYR A 249 -1.12 -5.02 17.02
N GLY A 250 -0.97 -5.44 15.77
CA GLY A 250 -1.22 -6.77 15.28
C GLY A 250 -2.66 -7.04 14.86
N SER A 251 -3.52 -6.02 14.77
CA SER A 251 -4.85 -6.18 14.20
C SER A 251 -4.75 -6.30 12.67
N THR A 252 -5.60 -7.13 12.10
CA THR A 252 -5.55 -7.44 10.66
C THR A 252 -6.85 -6.97 10.01
N SER A 253 -6.73 -6.34 8.86
CA SER A 253 -7.87 -5.96 8.02
C SER A 253 -8.67 -7.17 7.54
N ASP A 254 -9.86 -6.92 7.01
CA ASP A 254 -10.51 -7.88 6.13
C ASP A 254 -9.64 -8.16 4.90
N THR A 255 -9.75 -9.37 4.34
CA THR A 255 -9.00 -9.78 3.16
C THR A 255 -9.75 -9.37 1.89
N LEU A 256 -9.12 -8.59 1.03
CA LEU A 256 -9.60 -8.31 -0.32
C LEU A 256 -9.16 -9.40 -1.29
N GLN A 257 -10.09 -9.99 -2.04
CA GLN A 257 -9.79 -10.97 -3.08
C GLN A 257 -9.96 -10.35 -4.47
N LYS A 258 -8.99 -10.60 -5.37
CA LYS A 258 -9.10 -10.32 -6.79
C LYS A 258 -8.71 -11.54 -7.61
N ILE A 259 -9.56 -11.92 -8.55
CA ILE A 259 -9.26 -12.99 -9.51
C ILE A 259 -8.81 -12.33 -10.82
N LEU A 260 -7.64 -12.75 -11.33
CA LEU A 260 -7.15 -12.44 -12.66
C LEU A 260 -7.06 -13.73 -13.46
N THR A 261 -7.54 -13.71 -14.70
CA THR A 261 -7.42 -14.87 -15.60
C THR A 261 -6.17 -14.77 -16.47
N ASN A 262 -5.47 -15.88 -16.61
CA ASN A 262 -4.41 -16.08 -17.61
C ASN A 262 -4.92 -17.02 -18.70
N PRO A 263 -5.39 -16.50 -19.84
CA PRO A 263 -5.85 -17.33 -20.93
C PRO A 263 -4.69 -18.03 -21.64
N GLY A 264 -4.85 -19.31 -21.98
CA GLY A 264 -3.78 -20.01 -22.67
C GLY A 264 -4.06 -21.48 -22.94
N VAL A 265 -3.04 -22.13 -23.49
CA VAL A 265 -3.00 -23.56 -23.78
C VAL A 265 -1.65 -24.12 -23.31
N HIS A 266 -1.66 -25.34 -22.81
CA HIS A 266 -0.48 -26.10 -22.40
C HIS A 266 -0.53 -27.51 -23.05
N LEU A 267 0.51 -27.86 -23.77
CA LEU A 267 0.65 -29.15 -24.47
C LEU A 267 1.14 -30.22 -23.49
N LEU A 268 0.37 -31.28 -23.35
CA LEU A 268 0.71 -32.41 -22.47
C LEU A 268 1.41 -33.56 -23.22
N SER A 269 0.99 -33.82 -24.47
CA SER A 269 1.55 -34.90 -25.27
C SER A 269 1.44 -34.62 -26.79
N PRO A 270 2.49 -34.94 -27.59
CA PRO A 270 3.80 -35.43 -27.18
C PRO A 270 4.67 -34.28 -26.64
N ASN A 271 5.22 -34.46 -25.45
CA ASN A 271 6.01 -33.42 -24.78
C ASN A 271 7.43 -33.85 -24.38
N TRP A 272 7.69 -35.14 -24.48
CA TRP A 272 8.97 -35.77 -24.15
C TRP A 272 9.66 -36.32 -25.39
N ALA A 273 10.86 -36.89 -25.25
CA ALA A 273 11.64 -37.52 -26.32
C ALA A 273 11.04 -38.88 -26.75
N ASP A 274 9.77 -38.86 -27.12
CA ASP A 274 9.01 -40.03 -27.54
C ASP A 274 9.46 -40.56 -28.92
N THR A 275 9.17 -41.82 -29.19
CA THR A 275 9.32 -42.40 -30.54
C THR A 275 7.94 -42.80 -31.05
N LEU A 276 7.49 -42.10 -32.07
CA LEU A 276 6.23 -42.37 -32.78
C LEU A 276 6.47 -43.10 -34.07
N ARG A 277 5.45 -43.81 -34.58
CA ARG A 277 5.54 -44.56 -35.82
C ARG A 277 4.62 -44.00 -36.91
N PRO A 278 5.09 -43.87 -38.15
CA PRO A 278 4.22 -43.55 -39.29
C PRO A 278 3.05 -44.55 -39.41
N TYR A 279 1.93 -44.06 -39.93
CA TYR A 279 0.68 -44.80 -40.14
C TYR A 279 0.04 -45.34 -38.86
N GLN A 280 0.41 -44.81 -37.71
CA GLN A 280 -0.26 -45.03 -36.43
C GLN A 280 -0.93 -43.75 -35.97
N THR A 281 -2.02 -43.91 -35.23
CA THR A 281 -2.69 -42.78 -34.55
C THR A 281 -2.01 -42.49 -33.22
N HIS A 282 -1.63 -41.25 -33.02
CA HIS A 282 -1.14 -40.75 -31.72
C HIS A 282 -2.11 -39.70 -31.16
N LYS A 283 -2.37 -39.77 -29.88
CA LYS A 283 -3.24 -38.80 -29.20
C LYS A 283 -2.43 -37.60 -28.76
N ILE A 284 -2.63 -36.43 -29.40
CA ILE A 284 -2.15 -35.14 -28.94
C ILE A 284 -3.09 -34.68 -27.81
N THR A 285 -2.55 -34.30 -26.66
CA THR A 285 -3.35 -33.85 -25.52
C THR A 285 -2.88 -32.50 -25.00
N TRP A 286 -3.81 -31.70 -24.47
CA TRP A 286 -3.55 -30.39 -23.92
C TRP A 286 -4.53 -30.03 -22.82
N GLU A 287 -4.14 -29.05 -22.00
CA GLU A 287 -5.01 -28.28 -21.14
C GLU A 287 -5.17 -26.85 -21.69
N SER A 288 -6.30 -26.24 -21.41
CA SER A 288 -6.58 -24.87 -21.88
C SER A 288 -7.50 -24.14 -20.94
N ALA A 289 -7.34 -22.82 -20.87
CA ALA A 289 -8.21 -21.95 -20.08
C ALA A 289 -8.57 -20.71 -20.89
N TYR A 290 -9.85 -20.32 -20.86
CA TYR A 290 -10.39 -19.07 -21.43
C TYR A 290 -10.07 -18.84 -22.91
N ILE A 291 -9.89 -19.91 -23.69
CA ILE A 291 -9.76 -19.89 -25.14
C ILE A 291 -10.81 -20.79 -25.79
N ASN A 292 -11.20 -20.49 -27.01
CA ASN A 292 -12.30 -21.15 -27.70
C ASN A 292 -11.83 -22.32 -28.54
N LYS A 293 -10.81 -22.07 -29.37
CA LYS A 293 -10.26 -23.03 -30.33
C LYS A 293 -8.74 -23.03 -30.26
N VAL A 294 -8.17 -24.17 -30.50
CA VAL A 294 -6.74 -24.36 -30.70
C VAL A 294 -6.44 -24.76 -32.13
N THR A 295 -5.35 -24.26 -32.70
CA THR A 295 -4.74 -24.73 -33.88
C THR A 295 -3.50 -25.54 -33.55
N ILE A 296 -3.40 -26.75 -34.08
CA ILE A 296 -2.33 -27.71 -33.84
C ILE A 296 -1.46 -27.78 -35.08
N GLN A 297 -0.16 -27.67 -34.92
CA GLN A 297 0.84 -27.75 -35.96
C GLN A 297 1.95 -28.73 -35.57
N TYR A 298 2.62 -29.33 -36.56
CA TYR A 298 3.84 -30.10 -36.31
C TYR A 298 4.96 -29.63 -37.22
N THR A 299 6.18 -29.95 -36.83
CA THR A 299 7.37 -29.78 -37.66
C THR A 299 8.28 -31.01 -37.55
N THR A 300 9.06 -31.28 -38.60
CA THR A 300 10.09 -32.33 -38.64
C THR A 300 11.50 -31.77 -38.60
N ASN A 301 11.64 -30.46 -38.49
CA ASN A 301 12.92 -29.73 -38.48
C ASN A 301 13.01 -28.69 -37.33
N ALA A 302 12.56 -29.08 -36.17
CA ALA A 302 12.48 -28.19 -35.00
C ALA A 302 13.80 -27.50 -34.64
N ASN A 303 14.95 -28.12 -34.92
CA ASN A 303 16.28 -27.56 -34.64
C ASN A 303 16.78 -26.60 -35.75
N SER A 304 15.98 -26.35 -36.80
CA SER A 304 16.29 -25.33 -37.80
C SER A 304 16.19 -23.93 -37.24
N SER A 305 16.97 -22.98 -37.76
CA SER A 305 16.80 -21.57 -37.47
C SER A 305 15.42 -20.99 -37.88
N SER A 306 14.73 -21.71 -38.79
CA SER A 306 13.37 -21.41 -39.26
C SER A 306 12.58 -22.69 -39.41
N PRO A 307 12.02 -23.24 -38.31
CA PRO A 307 11.23 -24.46 -38.38
C PRO A 307 9.99 -24.30 -39.26
N ASN A 308 9.72 -25.28 -40.11
CA ASN A 308 8.55 -25.28 -40.98
C ASN A 308 7.40 -26.03 -40.29
N TYR A 309 6.44 -25.28 -39.75
CA TYR A 309 5.27 -25.84 -39.09
C TYR A 309 4.13 -26.04 -40.10
N GLN A 310 3.57 -27.24 -40.09
CA GLN A 310 2.41 -27.65 -40.92
C GLN A 310 1.18 -27.82 -40.00
N THR A 311 0.03 -27.28 -40.39
CA THR A 311 -1.22 -27.42 -39.64
C THR A 311 -1.77 -28.83 -39.76
N ILE A 312 -2.03 -29.44 -38.61
CA ILE A 312 -2.67 -30.77 -38.50
C ILE A 312 -4.19 -30.58 -38.40
N ALA A 313 -4.63 -29.73 -37.47
CA ALA A 313 -6.03 -29.56 -37.14
C ALA A 313 -6.33 -28.22 -36.47
N THR A 314 -7.62 -27.85 -36.45
CA THR A 314 -8.19 -26.84 -35.55
C THR A 314 -9.35 -27.50 -34.81
N GLU A 315 -9.31 -27.40 -33.47
CA GLU A 315 -10.26 -28.08 -32.59
C GLU A 315 -10.84 -27.11 -31.55
N PHE A 316 -11.97 -27.49 -30.96
CA PHE A 316 -12.42 -26.77 -29.74
C PHE A 316 -11.44 -27.02 -28.59
N ALA A 317 -11.02 -25.96 -27.92
CA ALA A 317 -10.02 -26.04 -26.86
C ALA A 317 -10.45 -26.96 -25.71
N VAL A 318 -11.72 -26.88 -25.31
CA VAL A 318 -12.33 -27.70 -24.25
C VAL A 318 -12.28 -29.22 -24.52
N LYS A 319 -12.05 -29.66 -25.79
CA LYS A 319 -11.93 -31.07 -26.13
C LYS A 319 -10.72 -31.74 -25.48
N GLY A 320 -9.61 -31.02 -25.33
CA GLY A 320 -8.41 -31.45 -24.61
C GLY A 320 -7.58 -32.53 -25.36
N PHE A 321 -8.00 -32.97 -26.52
CA PHE A 321 -7.23 -33.94 -27.29
C PHE A 321 -7.56 -33.90 -28.79
N TYR A 322 -6.62 -34.44 -29.58
CA TYR A 322 -6.80 -34.73 -31.00
C TYR A 322 -6.11 -36.05 -31.35
N ASP A 323 -6.80 -36.97 -32.08
CA ASP A 323 -6.25 -38.20 -32.56
C ASP A 323 -5.57 -37.91 -33.92
N TRP A 324 -4.24 -37.89 -33.93
CA TRP A 324 -3.39 -37.56 -35.08
C TRP A 324 -2.94 -38.80 -35.81
N ASP A 325 -3.40 -38.98 -37.03
CA ASP A 325 -2.90 -40.03 -37.94
C ASP A 325 -1.58 -39.55 -38.55
N ILE A 326 -0.48 -40.16 -38.12
CA ILE A 326 0.87 -39.74 -38.50
C ILE A 326 1.15 -40.19 -39.93
N LEU A 327 1.45 -39.24 -40.82
CA LEU A 327 1.89 -39.51 -42.16
C LEU A 327 3.30 -40.11 -42.15
N TYR A 328 3.77 -40.60 -43.32
CA TYR A 328 5.13 -41.11 -43.43
C TYR A 328 6.14 -40.00 -43.21
N GLU A 329 6.90 -40.14 -42.15
CA GLU A 329 7.99 -39.24 -41.78
C GLU A 329 9.15 -40.06 -41.19
N ASN A 330 10.37 -39.54 -41.32
CA ASN A 330 11.55 -40.10 -40.69
C ASN A 330 12.45 -38.99 -40.20
N SER A 331 12.21 -38.54 -38.99
CA SER A 331 12.97 -37.42 -38.36
C SER A 331 13.05 -37.59 -36.84
N ALA A 332 14.19 -37.25 -36.28
CA ALA A 332 14.41 -37.16 -34.85
C ALA A 332 14.20 -35.73 -34.29
N ASN A 333 13.77 -34.77 -35.12
CA ASN A 333 13.65 -33.36 -34.78
C ASN A 333 12.20 -32.85 -34.91
N CYS A 334 11.25 -33.68 -34.45
CA CYS A 334 9.83 -33.34 -34.52
C CYS A 334 9.38 -32.59 -33.28
N LYS A 335 8.50 -31.61 -33.44
CA LYS A 335 7.77 -30.93 -32.36
C LYS A 335 6.33 -30.66 -32.76
N ILE A 336 5.44 -30.67 -31.80
CA ILE A 336 4.10 -30.07 -31.89
C ILE A 336 4.18 -28.62 -31.42
N LYS A 337 3.40 -27.76 -32.08
CA LYS A 337 3.03 -26.42 -31.60
C LYS A 337 1.51 -26.37 -31.56
N ILE A 338 0.97 -25.92 -30.43
CA ILE A 338 -0.45 -25.68 -30.22
C ILE A 338 -0.66 -24.23 -29.80
N PHE A 339 -1.68 -23.55 -30.32
CA PHE A 339 -1.93 -22.15 -30.01
C PHE A 339 -3.41 -21.78 -30.09
N ASP A 340 -3.78 -20.74 -29.37
CA ASP A 340 -5.10 -20.09 -29.47
C ASP A 340 -5.31 -19.59 -30.91
N THR A 341 -6.34 -20.09 -31.57
CA THR A 341 -6.63 -19.74 -32.98
C THR A 341 -6.91 -18.24 -33.14
N ASP A 342 -7.54 -17.61 -32.13
CA ASP A 342 -7.90 -16.21 -32.17
C ASP A 342 -6.73 -15.28 -31.77
N LYS A 343 -5.78 -15.79 -30.95
CA LYS A 343 -4.58 -15.08 -30.51
C LYS A 343 -3.33 -15.96 -30.54
N PRO A 344 -2.69 -16.13 -31.71
CA PRO A 344 -1.56 -17.06 -31.90
C PRO A 344 -0.32 -16.81 -31.03
N SER A 345 -0.24 -15.67 -30.34
CA SER A 345 0.80 -15.40 -29.35
C SER A 345 0.63 -16.23 -28.06
N ARG A 346 -0.56 -16.76 -27.80
CA ARG A 346 -0.84 -17.72 -26.72
C ARG A 346 -0.59 -19.12 -27.24
N TYR A 347 0.62 -19.60 -27.14
CA TYR A 347 1.02 -20.90 -27.66
C TYR A 347 1.86 -21.68 -26.67
N ASP A 348 1.93 -22.98 -26.95
CA ASP A 348 2.87 -23.89 -26.31
C ASP A 348 3.48 -24.81 -27.35
N THR A 349 4.66 -25.39 -27.06
CA THR A 349 5.38 -26.32 -27.94
C THR A 349 5.92 -27.49 -27.13
N SER A 350 6.06 -28.67 -27.75
CA SER A 350 6.74 -29.79 -27.09
C SER A 350 8.05 -29.34 -26.45
N ASP A 351 8.26 -29.64 -25.15
CA ASP A 351 9.48 -29.30 -24.42
C ASP A 351 10.70 -29.91 -25.10
N ASN A 352 10.61 -31.19 -25.44
CA ASN A 352 11.66 -31.92 -26.14
C ASN A 352 11.23 -32.28 -27.55
N SER A 353 12.22 -32.43 -28.44
CA SER A 353 11.95 -33.03 -29.76
C SER A 353 11.65 -34.52 -29.61
N PHE A 354 10.64 -34.98 -30.32
CA PHE A 354 10.33 -36.39 -30.45
C PHE A 354 10.78 -36.94 -31.82
N THR A 355 10.82 -38.26 -31.94
CA THR A 355 11.24 -38.96 -33.16
C THR A 355 10.03 -39.57 -33.86
N ILE A 356 9.92 -39.45 -35.18
CA ILE A 356 9.05 -40.25 -36.00
C ILE A 356 9.95 -41.16 -36.87
N LYS A 357 9.80 -42.47 -36.74
CA LYS A 357 10.56 -43.43 -37.53
C LYS A 357 9.76 -44.72 -37.82
N PRO A 358 9.95 -45.37 -38.98
CA PRO A 358 9.34 -46.67 -39.32
C PRO A 358 9.62 -47.80 -38.34
#